data_e924632e01ab5a08ccd8327f9da9ca67
#
_entry.id   e924632e01ab5a08ccd8327f9da9ca67
#
_cell.length_a   1.000
_cell.length_b   1.000
_cell.length_c   1.000
_cell.angle_alpha   90.00
_cell.angle_beta   90.00
_cell.angle_gamma   90.00
#
_symmetry.space_group_name_H-M   'P 1'
#
loop_
_entity.id
_entity.type
_entity.pdbx_description
1 polymer ?
#
loop_
_entity_poly.entity_id
_entity_poly.type
_entity_poly.pdbx_seq_one_letter_code
_entity_poly.pdbx_strand_id
1 'polypeptide(L)'
;MEIIPVIDLMGGRVVHAKEGLRDYYEPIKSVLTSAIDLSSVVTDLKSFFPFNTVYIADLDAISGQELAVGQYQRLVADFPEISFWLDAGIKEEKDLVVLSNIGGIRPVLASETLHDMTLLPGGEETILSLDFRHGQLLGDSRLWEDENLWPDQVILMHLDYVGNRQGPDMGLLKKVMDRNKEVNVVMAGGVRGDRDLELLNDAGVGKVLVATALHEGGLSRTILEIVTKKHCPMIKGSAINVSKLS
;
A
#
# COMPACT_ATOMS: atom_id res chain seq x y z
N MET A 1 4.60 -9.22 -9.49
CA MET A 1 4.12 -7.98 -8.83
C MET A 1 3.23 -8.36 -7.65
N GLU A 2 3.43 -7.79 -6.48
CA GLU A 2 2.56 -8.00 -5.33
C GLU A 2 1.32 -7.10 -5.41
N ILE A 3 0.15 -7.68 -5.16
CA ILE A 3 -1.11 -6.95 -5.09
C ILE A 3 -1.47 -6.77 -3.63
N ILE A 4 -1.68 -5.52 -3.21
CA ILE A 4 -1.95 -5.15 -1.83
C ILE A 4 -3.35 -4.54 -1.77
N PRO A 5 -4.33 -5.23 -1.17
CA PRO A 5 -5.65 -4.67 -0.91
C PRO A 5 -5.55 -3.46 0.02
N VAL A 6 -6.37 -2.44 -0.27
CA VAL A 6 -6.50 -1.24 0.57
C VAL A 6 -7.80 -1.30 1.34
N ILE A 7 -7.72 -0.97 2.62
CA ILE A 7 -8.85 -0.79 3.53
C ILE A 7 -8.80 0.63 4.09
N ASP A 8 -9.83 1.43 3.82
CA ASP A 8 -10.04 2.73 4.45
C ASP A 8 -10.95 2.53 5.66
N LEU A 9 -10.47 2.89 6.86
CA LEU A 9 -11.18 2.72 8.12
C LEU A 9 -11.63 4.09 8.66
N MET A 10 -12.91 4.25 8.94
CA MET A 10 -13.48 5.47 9.51
C MET A 10 -14.68 5.14 10.43
N GLY A 11 -14.71 5.69 11.64
CA GLY A 11 -15.72 5.40 12.62
C GLY A 11 -15.84 3.92 12.97
N GLY A 12 -14.70 3.19 12.98
CA GLY A 12 -14.63 1.75 13.22
C GLY A 12 -15.21 0.88 12.10
N ARG A 13 -15.45 1.43 10.92
CA ARG A 13 -16.04 0.73 9.76
C ARG A 13 -15.17 0.89 8.53
N VAL A 14 -15.15 -0.13 7.70
CA VAL A 14 -14.50 -0.06 6.38
C VAL A 14 -15.40 0.76 5.45
N VAL A 15 -14.80 1.77 4.82
CA VAL A 15 -15.49 2.74 3.97
C VAL A 15 -14.93 2.71 2.55
N HIS A 16 -15.65 3.30 1.62
CA HIS A 16 -15.20 3.48 0.24
C HIS A 16 -14.62 4.88 0.06
N ALA A 17 -13.29 4.96 -0.10
CA ALA A 17 -12.63 6.23 -0.38
C ALA A 17 -12.99 6.77 -1.75
N LYS A 18 -13.24 8.08 -1.83
CA LYS A 18 -13.57 8.77 -3.07
C LYS A 18 -12.87 10.12 -3.12
N GLU A 19 -11.88 10.26 -4.00
CA GLU A 19 -11.18 11.52 -4.30
C GLU A 19 -10.60 12.26 -3.08
N GLY A 20 -10.37 11.56 -1.95
CA GLY A 20 -9.95 12.18 -0.69
C GLY A 20 -11.03 13.02 0.00
N LEU A 21 -12.28 12.99 -0.48
CA LEU A 21 -13.40 13.75 0.07
C LEU A 21 -14.10 13.00 1.21
N ARG A 22 -13.47 12.96 2.39
CA ARG A 22 -13.84 12.14 3.55
C ARG A 22 -15.30 12.32 3.99
N ASP A 23 -15.89 13.51 3.85
CA ASP A 23 -17.28 13.81 4.23
C ASP A 23 -18.33 13.03 3.42
N TYR A 24 -17.91 12.46 2.29
CA TYR A 24 -18.77 11.69 1.38
C TYR A 24 -18.48 10.19 1.41
N TYR A 25 -17.67 9.71 2.37
CA TYR A 25 -17.35 8.29 2.45
C TYR A 25 -18.54 7.52 3.02
N GLU A 26 -18.93 6.47 2.32
CA GLU A 26 -19.97 5.54 2.73
C GLU A 26 -19.36 4.20 3.16
N PRO A 27 -20.07 3.38 3.96
CA PRO A 27 -19.66 2.01 4.20
C PRO A 27 -19.37 1.28 2.88
N ILE A 28 -18.35 0.42 2.90
CA ILE A 28 -17.89 -0.28 1.71
C ILE A 28 -19.04 -1.07 1.06
N LYS A 29 -19.10 -1.00 -0.27
CA LYS A 29 -19.94 -1.87 -1.12
C LYS A 29 -19.01 -2.75 -1.93
N SER A 30 -19.09 -4.06 -1.75
CA SER A 30 -18.13 -4.98 -2.33
C SER A 30 -18.80 -6.24 -2.87
N VAL A 31 -18.28 -6.76 -3.98
CA VAL A 31 -18.68 -8.09 -4.48
C VAL A 31 -17.99 -9.22 -3.71
N LEU A 32 -16.98 -8.90 -2.89
CA LEU A 32 -16.18 -9.86 -2.14
C LEU A 32 -16.67 -10.04 -0.71
N THR A 33 -17.35 -9.04 -0.14
CA THR A 33 -17.80 -9.05 1.26
C THR A 33 -19.09 -8.28 1.44
N SER A 34 -19.92 -8.70 2.37
CA SER A 34 -21.05 -7.94 2.88
C SER A 34 -20.75 -7.30 4.26
N ALA A 35 -19.57 -7.59 4.82
CA ALA A 35 -19.14 -7.05 6.09
C ALA A 35 -18.60 -5.62 5.94
N ILE A 36 -18.65 -4.88 7.04
CA ILE A 36 -18.11 -3.52 7.15
C ILE A 36 -17.14 -3.38 8.33
N ASP A 37 -16.97 -4.42 9.15
CA ASP A 37 -15.95 -4.45 10.20
C ASP A 37 -14.61 -4.97 9.64
N LEU A 38 -13.52 -4.48 10.22
CA LEU A 38 -12.18 -4.70 9.70
C LEU A 38 -11.81 -6.19 9.62
N SER A 39 -12.00 -6.96 10.69
CA SER A 39 -11.59 -8.37 10.73
C SER A 39 -12.36 -9.25 9.74
N SER A 40 -13.67 -9.03 9.62
CA SER A 40 -14.50 -9.76 8.64
C SER A 40 -14.11 -9.43 7.20
N VAL A 41 -13.84 -8.15 6.90
CA VAL A 41 -13.38 -7.73 5.56
C VAL A 41 -12.04 -8.40 5.23
N VAL A 42 -11.08 -8.42 6.15
CA VAL A 42 -9.78 -9.11 5.95
C VAL A 42 -9.98 -10.62 5.73
N THR A 43 -10.89 -11.25 6.48
CA THR A 43 -11.24 -12.67 6.29
C THR A 43 -11.75 -12.95 4.87
N ASP A 44 -12.66 -12.11 4.37
CA ASP A 44 -13.25 -12.27 3.06
C ASP A 44 -12.23 -12.00 1.93
N LEU A 45 -11.38 -10.98 2.09
CA LEU A 45 -10.26 -10.71 1.17
C LEU A 45 -9.31 -11.91 1.09
N LYS A 46 -8.90 -12.47 2.23
CA LYS A 46 -8.05 -13.66 2.31
C LYS A 46 -8.72 -14.89 1.66
N SER A 47 -10.02 -15.05 1.81
CA SER A 47 -10.79 -16.12 1.18
C SER A 47 -10.85 -15.99 -0.35
N PHE A 48 -10.87 -14.76 -0.86
CA PHE A 48 -10.83 -14.49 -2.29
C PHE A 48 -9.45 -14.76 -2.90
N PHE A 49 -8.37 -14.28 -2.27
CA PHE A 49 -7.00 -14.47 -2.75
C PHE A 49 -6.01 -14.43 -1.57
N PRO A 50 -4.93 -15.26 -1.57
CA PRO A 50 -3.97 -15.30 -0.46
C PRO A 50 -3.02 -14.09 -0.49
N PHE A 51 -3.53 -12.91 -0.12
CA PHE A 51 -2.74 -11.70 0.02
C PHE A 51 -1.77 -11.82 1.19
N ASN A 52 -0.49 -11.46 0.97
CA ASN A 52 0.53 -11.44 2.02
C ASN A 52 0.56 -10.11 2.79
N THR A 53 0.06 -9.06 2.16
CA THR A 53 0.07 -7.71 2.70
C THR A 53 -1.31 -7.08 2.52
N VAL A 54 -1.73 -6.29 3.51
CA VAL A 54 -2.93 -5.44 3.46
C VAL A 54 -2.54 -4.04 3.92
N TYR A 55 -2.91 -3.03 3.13
CA TYR A 55 -2.75 -1.63 3.51
C TYR A 55 -4.02 -1.13 4.20
N ILE A 56 -3.85 -0.43 5.32
CA ILE A 56 -4.95 0.18 6.07
C ILE A 56 -4.67 1.67 6.23
N ALA A 57 -5.60 2.52 5.77
CA ALA A 57 -5.66 3.92 6.13
C ALA A 57 -6.63 4.10 7.29
N ASP A 58 -6.12 4.41 8.49
CA ASP A 58 -6.95 4.78 9.64
C ASP A 58 -7.29 6.27 9.56
N LEU A 59 -8.42 6.57 8.92
CA LEU A 59 -8.83 7.95 8.66
C LEU A 59 -9.18 8.73 9.94
N ASP A 60 -9.57 8.04 10.99
CA ASP A 60 -9.80 8.64 12.30
C ASP A 60 -8.48 9.09 12.92
N ALA A 61 -7.47 8.22 12.94
CA ALA A 61 -6.12 8.55 13.44
C ALA A 61 -5.42 9.61 12.57
N ILE A 62 -5.48 9.49 11.24
CA ILE A 62 -4.99 10.50 10.28
C ILE A 62 -5.61 11.87 10.57
N SER A 63 -6.89 11.90 10.97
CA SER A 63 -7.60 13.14 11.34
C SER A 63 -7.32 13.62 12.77
N GLY A 64 -6.45 12.93 13.50
CA GLY A 64 -5.96 13.32 14.84
C GLY A 64 -6.73 12.71 16.00
N GLN A 65 -7.57 11.69 15.77
CA GLN A 65 -8.13 10.89 16.85
C GLN A 65 -7.07 9.91 17.42
N GLU A 66 -7.28 9.44 18.63
CA GLU A 66 -6.41 8.47 19.27
C GLU A 66 -6.48 7.12 18.53
N LEU A 67 -5.30 6.53 18.25
CA LEU A 67 -5.20 5.24 17.61
C LEU A 67 -5.77 4.12 18.50
N ALA A 68 -6.65 3.31 17.95
CA ALA A 68 -7.23 2.15 18.63
C ALA A 68 -6.26 0.96 18.67
N VAL A 69 -5.12 1.09 19.39
CA VAL A 69 -4.01 0.11 19.45
C VAL A 69 -4.52 -1.31 19.65
N GLY A 70 -5.44 -1.54 20.60
CA GLY A 70 -5.99 -2.86 20.89
C GLY A 70 -6.76 -3.50 19.72
N GLN A 71 -7.25 -2.72 18.76
CA GLN A 71 -7.87 -3.24 17.53
C GLN A 71 -6.80 -3.86 16.63
N TYR A 72 -5.68 -3.19 16.44
CA TYR A 72 -4.59 -3.66 15.60
C TYR A 72 -3.83 -4.83 16.22
N GLN A 73 -3.67 -4.85 17.55
CA GLN A 73 -3.11 -6.00 18.25
C GLN A 73 -3.97 -7.26 18.03
N ARG A 74 -5.29 -7.15 18.10
CA ARG A 74 -6.20 -8.27 17.80
C ARG A 74 -6.11 -8.67 16.33
N LEU A 75 -6.13 -7.70 15.41
CA LEU A 75 -6.04 -7.96 13.98
C LEU A 75 -4.79 -8.78 13.62
N VAL A 76 -3.63 -8.39 14.14
CA VAL A 76 -2.37 -9.12 13.91
C VAL A 76 -2.40 -10.51 14.55
N ALA A 77 -3.00 -10.66 15.72
CA ALA A 77 -3.14 -11.96 16.37
C ALA A 77 -4.07 -12.92 15.57
N ASP A 78 -5.13 -12.37 14.96
CA ASP A 78 -6.08 -13.14 14.15
C ASP A 78 -5.50 -13.52 12.77
N PHE A 79 -4.55 -12.71 12.23
CA PHE A 79 -3.96 -12.91 10.90
C PHE A 79 -2.42 -12.81 10.93
N PRO A 80 -1.73 -13.71 11.65
CA PRO A 80 -0.27 -13.62 11.87
C PRO A 80 0.57 -13.78 10.59
N GLU A 81 -0.02 -14.30 9.50
CA GLU A 81 0.63 -14.46 8.21
C GLU A 81 0.55 -13.22 7.31
N ILE A 82 -0.26 -12.20 7.69
CA ILE A 82 -0.45 -10.98 6.91
C ILE A 82 0.41 -9.86 7.49
N SER A 83 1.18 -9.18 6.65
CA SER A 83 1.84 -7.93 6.97
C SER A 83 0.85 -6.77 6.79
N PHE A 84 0.56 -6.04 7.85
CA PHE A 84 -0.33 -4.88 7.76
C PHE A 84 0.49 -3.60 7.63
N TRP A 85 0.31 -2.88 6.54
CA TRP A 85 0.84 -1.54 6.36
C TRP A 85 -0.17 -0.54 6.87
N LEU A 86 0.18 0.21 7.91
CA LEU A 86 -0.78 1.09 8.57
C LEU A 86 -0.36 2.56 8.42
N ASP A 87 -1.17 3.31 7.70
CA ASP A 87 -1.16 4.77 7.73
C ASP A 87 -2.14 5.24 8.80
N ALA A 88 -1.58 5.79 9.88
CA ALA A 88 -2.31 6.34 11.01
C ALA A 88 -1.96 7.83 11.25
N GLY A 89 -1.44 8.51 10.22
CA GLY A 89 -1.12 9.92 10.30
C GLY A 89 0.04 10.23 11.23
N ILE A 90 1.16 9.49 11.11
CA ILE A 90 2.38 9.68 11.89
C ILE A 90 2.94 11.08 11.63
N LYS A 91 3.16 11.86 12.69
CA LYS A 91 3.70 13.23 12.64
C LYS A 91 5.08 13.32 13.26
N GLU A 92 5.33 12.55 14.32
CA GLU A 92 6.53 12.62 15.14
C GLU A 92 6.90 11.25 15.73
N GLU A 93 8.06 11.15 16.33
CA GLU A 93 8.65 9.89 16.84
C GLU A 93 7.73 9.11 17.78
N LYS A 94 7.01 9.81 18.67
CA LYS A 94 6.09 9.13 19.62
C LYS A 94 5.00 8.33 18.91
N ASP A 95 4.48 8.83 17.76
CA ASP A 95 3.45 8.15 16.98
C ASP A 95 4.03 6.87 16.36
N LEU A 96 5.26 6.97 15.82
CA LEU A 96 5.98 5.82 15.25
C LEU A 96 6.25 4.74 16.31
N VAL A 97 6.69 5.12 17.52
CA VAL A 97 6.96 4.19 18.61
C VAL A 97 5.71 3.40 19.00
N VAL A 98 4.54 4.03 19.02
CA VAL A 98 3.27 3.33 19.31
C VAL A 98 3.00 2.22 18.30
N LEU A 99 3.17 2.50 17.01
CA LEU A 99 2.91 1.52 15.94
C LEU A 99 3.97 0.42 15.88
N SER A 100 5.25 0.78 16.04
CA SER A 100 6.37 -0.17 15.99
C SER A 100 6.32 -1.21 17.10
N ASN A 101 5.62 -0.92 18.21
CA ASN A 101 5.39 -1.89 19.29
C ASN A 101 4.28 -2.91 19.00
N ILE A 102 3.56 -2.77 17.87
CA ILE A 102 2.56 -3.74 17.43
C ILE A 102 3.24 -4.65 16.40
N GLY A 103 3.66 -5.86 16.80
CA GLY A 103 4.26 -6.83 15.88
C GLY A 103 3.32 -7.09 14.68
N GLY A 104 3.88 -7.26 13.47
CA GLY A 104 3.09 -7.48 12.26
C GLY A 104 2.52 -6.20 11.60
N ILE A 105 2.69 -5.03 12.22
CA ILE A 105 2.40 -3.72 11.63
C ILE A 105 3.68 -3.13 11.04
N ARG A 106 3.59 -2.62 9.82
CA ARG A 106 4.61 -1.75 9.21
C ARG A 106 4.03 -0.33 9.09
N PRO A 107 4.62 0.64 9.79
CA PRO A 107 4.16 2.03 9.74
C PRO A 107 4.34 2.63 8.34
N VAL A 108 3.35 3.39 7.88
CA VAL A 108 3.45 4.23 6.69
C VAL A 108 3.58 5.68 7.12
N LEU A 109 4.63 6.33 6.65
CA LEU A 109 4.88 7.76 6.85
C LEU A 109 4.32 8.49 5.62
N ALA A 110 3.15 9.10 5.75
CA ALA A 110 2.51 9.82 4.67
C ALA A 110 3.01 11.27 4.58
N SER A 111 3.38 11.73 3.40
CA SER A 111 3.92 13.09 3.18
C SER A 111 2.96 14.18 3.64
N GLU A 112 1.64 13.93 3.55
CA GLU A 112 0.62 14.90 3.99
C GLU A 112 0.60 15.14 5.51
N THR A 113 1.09 14.17 6.32
CA THR A 113 1.04 14.26 7.79
C THR A 113 2.41 14.31 8.46
N LEU A 114 3.47 13.90 7.77
CA LEU A 114 4.82 13.82 8.30
C LEU A 114 5.42 15.20 8.55
N HIS A 115 5.77 15.50 9.79
CA HIS A 115 6.41 16.76 10.17
C HIS A 115 7.91 16.59 10.49
N ASP A 116 8.30 15.42 10.98
CA ASP A 116 9.68 15.11 11.38
C ASP A 116 10.37 14.22 10.34
N MET A 117 11.20 14.85 9.49
CA MET A 117 11.97 14.16 8.46
C MET A 117 13.05 13.22 9.00
N THR A 118 13.42 13.34 10.27
CA THR A 118 14.43 12.47 10.87
C THR A 118 13.95 11.03 11.03
N LEU A 119 12.64 10.81 10.89
CA LEU A 119 12.02 9.47 10.93
C LEU A 119 12.24 8.67 9.63
N LEU A 120 12.60 9.32 8.52
CA LEU A 120 12.68 8.69 7.20
C LEU A 120 13.84 7.73 6.98
N PRO A 121 15.05 7.93 7.53
CA PRO A 121 16.12 6.94 7.39
C PRO A 121 15.92 5.70 8.25
N GLY A 122 14.71 5.44 8.73
CA GLY A 122 14.34 4.41 9.71
C GLY A 122 14.51 2.93 9.31
N GLY A 123 15.26 2.63 8.25
CA GLY A 123 15.60 1.26 7.85
C GLY A 123 14.55 0.57 6.96
N GLU A 124 14.73 -0.73 6.73
CA GLU A 124 13.93 -1.56 5.82
C GLU A 124 12.44 -1.66 6.18
N GLU A 125 12.06 -1.30 7.41
CA GLU A 125 10.69 -1.43 7.90
C GLU A 125 9.83 -0.18 7.63
N THR A 126 10.44 0.96 7.31
CA THR A 126 9.72 2.22 7.06
C THR A 126 9.24 2.28 5.62
N ILE A 127 8.02 2.76 5.43
CA ILE A 127 7.41 2.99 4.12
C ILE A 127 7.05 4.47 4.04
N LEU A 128 7.54 5.16 3.01
CA LEU A 128 7.13 6.53 2.73
C LEU A 128 5.98 6.55 1.73
N SER A 129 4.91 7.28 2.01
CA SER A 129 3.91 7.63 1.00
C SER A 129 4.13 9.06 0.51
N LEU A 130 4.37 9.20 -0.78
CA LEU A 130 4.38 10.48 -1.48
C LEU A 130 2.96 10.74 -2.00
N ASP A 131 2.24 11.63 -1.34
CA ASP A 131 0.83 11.91 -1.59
C ASP A 131 0.69 13.12 -2.50
N PHE A 132 0.13 12.92 -3.68
CA PHE A 132 -0.08 13.97 -4.67
C PHE A 132 -1.55 14.34 -4.79
N ARG A 133 -1.82 15.64 -4.90
CA ARG A 133 -3.13 16.20 -5.23
C ARG A 133 -2.97 17.33 -6.22
N HIS A 134 -3.76 17.34 -7.30
CA HIS A 134 -3.67 18.32 -8.38
C HIS A 134 -2.25 18.44 -8.96
N GLY A 135 -1.52 17.32 -9.03
CA GLY A 135 -0.15 17.25 -9.54
C GLY A 135 0.91 17.84 -8.61
N GLN A 136 0.56 18.19 -7.38
CA GLN A 136 1.47 18.73 -6.37
C GLN A 136 1.61 17.76 -5.20
N LEU A 137 2.83 17.61 -4.67
CA LEU A 137 3.07 16.87 -3.44
C LEU A 137 2.38 17.58 -2.28
N LEU A 138 1.71 16.83 -1.41
CA LEU A 138 1.23 17.29 -0.11
C LEU A 138 2.36 17.17 0.92
N GLY A 139 2.45 18.15 1.82
CA GLY A 139 3.46 18.18 2.87
C GLY A 139 4.74 18.90 2.46
N ASP A 140 5.89 18.46 2.99
CA ASP A 140 7.17 19.15 2.80
C ASP A 140 7.77 18.84 1.40
N SER A 141 8.04 19.90 0.63
CA SER A 141 8.59 19.77 -0.73
C SER A 141 9.94 19.07 -0.78
N ARG A 142 10.72 19.08 0.31
CA ARG A 142 12.00 18.38 0.41
C ARG A 142 11.87 16.87 0.16
N LEU A 143 10.72 16.27 0.49
CA LEU A 143 10.42 14.88 0.18
C LEU A 143 10.41 14.58 -1.32
N TRP A 144 10.11 15.60 -2.13
CA TRP A 144 10.18 15.47 -3.58
C TRP A 144 11.53 15.96 -4.15
N GLU A 145 12.15 16.95 -3.53
CA GLU A 145 13.37 17.57 -4.04
C GLU A 145 14.63 16.73 -3.76
N ASP A 146 14.64 15.96 -2.65
CA ASP A 146 15.79 15.15 -2.22
C ASP A 146 15.41 13.66 -2.07
N GLU A 147 15.73 12.87 -3.08
CA GLU A 147 15.51 11.43 -3.10
C GLU A 147 16.37 10.63 -2.10
N ASN A 148 17.39 11.23 -1.48
CA ASN A 148 18.15 10.60 -0.41
C ASN A 148 17.32 10.48 0.89
N LEU A 149 16.22 11.19 1.00
CA LEU A 149 15.24 11.04 2.09
C LEU A 149 14.32 9.83 1.89
N TRP A 150 14.35 9.19 0.71
CA TRP A 150 13.46 8.08 0.43
C TRP A 150 14.00 6.77 1.02
N PRO A 151 13.19 6.05 1.83
CA PRO A 151 13.51 4.68 2.20
C PRO A 151 13.45 3.75 0.97
N ASP A 152 13.85 2.51 1.13
CA ASP A 152 13.85 1.52 0.04
C ASP A 152 12.47 1.35 -0.61
N GLN A 153 11.39 1.64 0.10
CA GLN A 153 10.02 1.45 -0.37
C GLN A 153 9.21 2.73 -0.30
N VAL A 154 8.71 3.16 -1.46
CA VAL A 154 7.95 4.40 -1.61
C VAL A 154 6.60 4.12 -2.27
N ILE A 155 5.52 4.47 -1.60
CA ILE A 155 4.18 4.51 -2.17
C ILE A 155 4.04 5.81 -2.97
N LEU A 156 3.59 5.68 -4.20
CA LEU A 156 3.25 6.79 -5.05
C LEU A 156 1.73 6.92 -5.09
N MET A 157 1.21 7.79 -4.22
CA MET A 157 -0.23 7.97 -4.00
C MET A 157 -0.74 9.21 -4.73
N HIS A 158 -1.54 9.01 -5.78
CA HIS A 158 -2.20 10.11 -6.46
C HIS A 158 -3.67 10.19 -6.04
N LEU A 159 -3.98 11.08 -5.09
CA LEU A 159 -5.29 11.16 -4.44
C LEU A 159 -6.43 11.48 -5.41
N ASP A 160 -6.18 12.30 -6.44
CA ASP A 160 -7.20 12.59 -7.47
C ASP A 160 -7.61 11.36 -8.28
N TYR A 161 -6.78 10.32 -8.27
CA TYR A 161 -7.03 9.06 -8.99
C TYR A 161 -7.69 8.00 -8.10
N VAL A 162 -7.71 8.21 -6.78
CA VAL A 162 -8.34 7.27 -5.84
C VAL A 162 -9.85 7.25 -6.06
N GLY A 163 -10.40 6.06 -6.36
CA GLY A 163 -11.83 5.87 -6.61
C GLY A 163 -12.34 6.44 -7.93
N ASN A 164 -11.50 7.08 -8.76
CA ASN A 164 -11.90 7.87 -9.95
C ASN A 164 -11.79 7.12 -11.29
N ARG A 165 -11.29 5.87 -11.30
CA ARG A 165 -11.19 5.02 -12.50
C ARG A 165 -10.50 5.68 -13.72
N GLN A 166 -9.53 6.55 -13.51
CA GLN A 166 -8.80 7.22 -14.60
C GLN A 166 -7.62 6.39 -15.15
N GLY A 167 -7.26 5.31 -14.49
CA GLY A 167 -6.05 4.55 -14.71
C GLY A 167 -4.90 5.03 -13.83
N PRO A 168 -3.82 4.24 -13.69
CA PRO A 168 -2.64 4.64 -12.91
C PRO A 168 -1.90 5.81 -13.58
N ASP A 169 -1.33 6.71 -12.77
CA ASP A 169 -0.52 7.83 -13.30
C ASP A 169 0.87 7.36 -13.75
N MET A 170 0.94 6.90 -14.99
CA MET A 170 2.19 6.43 -15.60
C MET A 170 3.21 7.56 -15.80
N GLY A 171 2.75 8.82 -15.90
CA GLY A 171 3.62 9.98 -16.03
C GLY A 171 4.36 10.27 -14.73
N LEU A 172 3.67 10.22 -13.60
CA LEU A 172 4.25 10.39 -12.27
C LEU A 172 5.15 9.20 -11.93
N LEU A 173 4.72 7.96 -12.22
CA LEU A 173 5.54 6.76 -12.05
C LEU A 173 6.89 6.90 -12.76
N LYS A 174 6.88 7.31 -14.04
CA LYS A 174 8.10 7.50 -14.81
C LYS A 174 9.03 8.53 -14.17
N LYS A 175 8.49 9.66 -13.71
CA LYS A 175 9.29 10.69 -13.04
C LYS A 175 10.01 10.17 -11.79
N VAL A 176 9.33 9.35 -10.98
CA VAL A 176 9.92 8.76 -9.76
C VAL A 176 11.02 7.77 -10.12
N MET A 177 10.75 6.85 -11.06
CA MET A 177 11.72 5.84 -11.49
C MET A 177 12.95 6.45 -12.20
N ASP A 178 12.80 7.57 -12.89
CA ASP A 178 13.91 8.30 -13.51
C ASP A 178 14.80 8.99 -12.46
N ARG A 179 14.25 9.39 -11.31
CA ARG A 179 14.98 10.05 -10.21
C ARG A 179 15.80 9.05 -9.37
N ASN A 180 15.17 7.97 -8.96
CA ASN A 180 15.83 6.92 -8.18
C ASN A 180 15.49 5.55 -8.76
N LYS A 181 16.48 4.89 -9.38
CA LYS A 181 16.31 3.58 -10.02
C LYS A 181 16.32 2.40 -9.05
N GLU A 182 16.75 2.63 -7.82
CA GLU A 182 16.89 1.60 -6.79
C GLU A 182 15.65 1.54 -5.88
N VAL A 183 14.81 2.59 -5.89
CA VAL A 183 13.61 2.63 -5.07
C VAL A 183 12.57 1.60 -5.50
N ASN A 184 12.02 0.89 -4.55
CA ASN A 184 10.89 -0.01 -4.78
C ASN A 184 9.58 0.79 -4.78
N VAL A 185 9.12 1.16 -5.97
CA VAL A 185 7.87 1.91 -6.11
C VAL A 185 6.67 1.01 -5.89
N VAL A 186 5.76 1.48 -5.04
CA VAL A 186 4.42 0.92 -4.83
C VAL A 186 3.41 1.87 -5.46
N MET A 187 2.77 1.47 -6.53
CA MET A 187 1.80 2.34 -7.22
C MET A 187 0.45 2.32 -6.50
N ALA A 188 -0.15 3.50 -6.30
CA ALA A 188 -1.44 3.64 -5.64
C ALA A 188 -2.36 4.62 -6.38
N GLY A 189 -3.63 4.26 -6.47
CA GLY A 189 -4.66 5.04 -7.14
C GLY A 189 -4.85 4.71 -8.62
N GLY A 190 -6.10 4.79 -9.06
CA GLY A 190 -6.49 4.76 -10.46
C GLY A 190 -6.66 3.40 -11.12
N VAL A 191 -6.16 2.31 -10.55
CA VAL A 191 -6.31 0.96 -11.14
C VAL A 191 -7.77 0.63 -11.38
N ARG A 192 -8.11 0.26 -12.65
CA ARG A 192 -9.49 -0.02 -13.10
C ARG A 192 -9.78 -1.50 -13.24
N GLY A 193 -8.76 -2.30 -13.56
CA GLY A 193 -8.95 -3.71 -13.85
C GLY A 193 -7.67 -4.39 -14.33
N ASP A 194 -7.82 -5.60 -14.86
CA ASP A 194 -6.74 -6.52 -15.26
C ASP A 194 -5.69 -5.86 -16.15
N ARG A 195 -6.12 -5.08 -17.15
CA ARG A 195 -5.22 -4.42 -18.11
C ARG A 195 -4.28 -3.40 -17.45
N ASP A 196 -4.74 -2.70 -16.41
CA ASP A 196 -3.89 -1.74 -15.70
C ASP A 196 -2.82 -2.47 -14.87
N LEU A 197 -3.15 -3.65 -14.32
CA LEU A 197 -2.16 -4.49 -13.63
C LEU A 197 -1.10 -5.03 -14.60
N GLU A 198 -1.50 -5.44 -15.83
CA GLU A 198 -0.55 -5.83 -16.88
C GLU A 198 0.38 -4.67 -17.22
N LEU A 199 -0.17 -3.48 -17.45
CA LEU A 199 0.59 -2.28 -17.78
C LEU A 199 1.62 -1.93 -16.69
N LEU A 200 1.23 -1.96 -15.42
CA LEU A 200 2.13 -1.70 -14.28
C LEU A 200 3.20 -2.78 -14.14
N ASN A 201 2.82 -4.05 -14.34
CA ASN A 201 3.78 -5.15 -14.30
C ASN A 201 4.82 -5.06 -15.43
N ASP A 202 4.40 -4.69 -16.64
CA ASP A 202 5.29 -4.51 -17.79
C ASP A 202 6.18 -3.26 -17.62
N ALA A 203 5.73 -2.25 -16.88
CA ALA A 203 6.53 -1.10 -16.48
C ALA A 203 7.54 -1.41 -15.35
N GLY A 204 7.55 -2.63 -14.80
CA GLY A 204 8.48 -3.05 -13.75
C GLY A 204 8.07 -2.68 -12.34
N VAL A 205 6.80 -2.29 -12.12
CA VAL A 205 6.27 -2.01 -10.79
C VAL A 205 6.24 -3.29 -9.96
N GLY A 206 6.88 -3.26 -8.78
CA GLY A 206 6.98 -4.41 -7.90
C GLY A 206 5.72 -4.66 -7.07
N LYS A 207 5.02 -3.59 -6.70
CA LYS A 207 3.84 -3.65 -5.81
C LYS A 207 2.79 -2.62 -6.22
N VAL A 208 1.51 -2.94 -5.97
CA VAL A 208 0.39 -2.03 -6.28
C VAL A 208 -0.68 -2.10 -5.19
N LEU A 209 -1.14 -0.94 -4.74
CA LEU A 209 -2.29 -0.79 -3.84
C LEU A 209 -3.58 -0.78 -4.67
N VAL A 210 -4.55 -1.60 -4.31
CA VAL A 210 -5.83 -1.71 -5.00
C VAL A 210 -7.00 -1.68 -4.02
N ALA A 211 -7.98 -0.83 -4.31
CA ALA A 211 -9.23 -0.73 -3.55
C ALA A 211 -10.42 -0.99 -4.48
N THR A 212 -10.93 0.06 -5.13
CA THR A 212 -12.16 0.07 -5.93
C THR A 212 -12.22 -1.07 -6.95
N ALA A 213 -11.17 -1.27 -7.75
CA ALA A 213 -11.14 -2.32 -8.76
C ALA A 213 -11.31 -3.73 -8.17
N LEU A 214 -10.78 -3.97 -6.97
CA LEU A 214 -10.92 -5.24 -6.27
C LEU A 214 -12.36 -5.42 -5.76
N HIS A 215 -12.89 -4.43 -5.06
CA HIS A 215 -14.22 -4.50 -4.44
C HIS A 215 -15.38 -4.47 -5.43
N GLU A 216 -15.18 -3.92 -6.62
CA GLU A 216 -16.18 -3.89 -7.69
C GLU A 216 -16.05 -5.06 -8.69
N GLY A 217 -15.12 -6.00 -8.44
CA GLY A 217 -14.92 -7.19 -9.30
C GLY A 217 -14.22 -6.87 -10.63
N GLY A 218 -13.50 -5.75 -10.71
CA GLY A 218 -12.71 -5.38 -11.89
C GLY A 218 -11.40 -6.17 -12.04
N LEU A 219 -11.00 -6.92 -10.99
CA LEU A 219 -9.80 -7.75 -10.99
C LEU A 219 -10.18 -9.23 -10.97
N SER A 220 -9.76 -9.95 -12.00
CA SER A 220 -9.96 -11.40 -12.06
C SER A 220 -8.93 -12.14 -11.19
N ARG A 221 -9.34 -13.26 -10.58
CA ARG A 221 -8.40 -14.12 -9.86
C ARG A 221 -7.25 -14.59 -10.76
N THR A 222 -7.53 -14.80 -12.04
CA THR A 222 -6.54 -15.20 -13.03
C THR A 222 -5.41 -14.18 -13.19
N ILE A 223 -5.74 -12.88 -13.31
CA ILE A 223 -4.69 -11.85 -13.42
C ILE A 223 -3.87 -11.74 -12.13
N LEU A 224 -4.52 -11.83 -10.97
CA LEU A 224 -3.80 -11.80 -9.69
C LEU A 224 -2.77 -12.94 -9.62
N GLU A 225 -3.11 -14.16 -10.03
CA GLU A 225 -2.19 -15.28 -10.10
C GLU A 225 -1.04 -15.06 -11.10
N ILE A 226 -1.34 -14.51 -12.28
CA ILE A 226 -0.33 -14.27 -13.34
C ILE A 226 0.71 -13.25 -12.87
N VAL A 227 0.27 -12.08 -12.39
CA VAL A 227 1.20 -11.00 -12.02
C VAL A 227 2.00 -11.32 -10.77
N THR A 228 1.42 -12.10 -9.84
CA THR A 228 2.12 -12.53 -8.63
C THR A 228 3.21 -13.58 -8.95
N LYS A 229 2.94 -14.56 -9.81
CA LYS A 229 3.91 -15.60 -10.20
C LYS A 229 5.10 -15.05 -10.99
N LYS A 230 4.91 -14.07 -11.85
CA LYS A 230 5.98 -13.45 -12.64
C LYS A 230 7.06 -12.78 -11.78
N HIS A 231 6.78 -12.47 -10.54
CA HIS A 231 7.68 -11.76 -9.62
C HIS A 231 8.43 -12.67 -8.64
N CYS A 232 8.27 -14.00 -8.74
CA CYS A 232 9.12 -14.92 -7.99
C CYS A 232 10.52 -14.86 -8.60
N PRO A 233 11.59 -14.37 -7.90
CA PRO A 233 12.92 -14.37 -8.44
C PRO A 233 13.29 -15.83 -8.75
N MET A 234 13.55 -16.14 -10.02
CA MET A 234 14.17 -17.43 -10.35
C MET A 234 15.45 -17.50 -9.54
N ILE A 235 15.50 -18.43 -8.57
CA ILE A 235 16.74 -18.82 -7.91
C ILE A 235 17.68 -19.16 -9.05
N LYS A 236 18.71 -18.32 -9.30
CA LYS A 236 19.77 -18.61 -10.27
C LYS A 236 20.34 -19.94 -9.83
N GLY A 237 20.00 -20.99 -10.58
CA GLY A 237 20.45 -22.33 -10.31
C GLY A 237 21.96 -22.34 -10.14
N SER A 238 22.43 -22.85 -9.00
CA SER A 238 23.80 -23.24 -8.80
C SER A 238 24.18 -24.14 -9.95
N ALA A 239 25.08 -23.66 -10.82
CA ALA A 239 25.69 -24.47 -11.86
C ALA A 239 26.36 -25.66 -11.14
N ILE A 240 25.77 -26.84 -11.28
CA ILE A 240 26.38 -28.08 -10.85
C ILE A 240 27.62 -28.24 -11.71
N ASN A 241 28.77 -28.03 -11.11
CA ASN A 241 30.08 -28.24 -11.71
C ASN A 241 30.31 -29.75 -11.86
N VAL A 242 29.96 -30.29 -13.04
CA VAL A 242 30.23 -31.68 -13.42
C VAL A 242 31.64 -31.74 -13.98
N SER A 243 32.65 -31.62 -13.13
CA SER A 243 34.03 -31.92 -13.47
C SER A 243 34.77 -32.50 -12.27
N LYS A 244 34.44 -33.76 -11.91
CA LYS A 244 35.32 -34.67 -11.16
C LYS A 244 34.65 -36.05 -11.11
N LEU A 245 34.74 -36.78 -12.22
CA LEU A 245 34.72 -38.24 -12.28
C LEU A 245 35.50 -38.64 -13.52
N SER A 246 36.75 -38.76 -13.33
CA SER A 246 37.68 -39.59 -14.09
C SER A 246 38.82 -40.02 -13.18
#